data_b48a276d7fa7cb2747addb8a522b1852
#
_entry.id   b48a276d7fa7cb2747addb8a522b1852
#
_cell.length_a   1.000
_cell.length_b   1.000
_cell.length_c   1.000
_cell.angle_alpha   90.00
_cell.angle_beta   90.00
_cell.angle_gamma   90.00
#
_symmetry.space_group_name_H-M   'P 1'
#
loop_
_entity.id
_entity.type
_entity.pdbx_description
1 polymer ?
#
loop_
_entity_poly.entity_id
_entity_poly.type
_entity_poly.pdbx_seq_one_letter_code
_entity_poly.pdbx_strand_id
1 'polypeptide(L)'
;MHVAATHAQAPAAFPTKPVRIIVAFPPGGGTDIVARVMAPKLAEVWGGQQAIVENRAGASGVIGTEAAARAAPDGHTWLLGTMGNLTVNQHLYAKMPVDPQRDLTALTQVVAVHFVMVAHPSLPARNVKELIALARARPGQINYSSSGPGGAPHLGGELLKSMAGIDLAHIPYKGSGPSFTDLLGGQVSLTFDSLLQALPYIKVGKLNALAVLGPKRSTLLPQTPTVAESGVPGYELTNWFGLVVPASTPRELIARLYGDLSKVLAQSDVRDRIQSMGADVVGSSPEQFAAFMRAETAKWAKVIKQANIRAE
;
A
#
# COMPACT_ATOMS: atom_id res chain seq x y z
N MET A 1 -38.43 48.70 11.89
CA MET A 1 -38.05 47.28 11.81
C MET A 1 -36.83 47.13 10.90
N HIS A 2 -35.62 46.97 11.48
CA HIS A 2 -34.40 46.71 10.70
C HIS A 2 -34.26 45.21 10.54
N VAL A 3 -34.38 44.70 9.29
CA VAL A 3 -34.09 43.33 8.96
C VAL A 3 -32.56 43.21 8.83
N ALA A 4 -31.93 42.58 9.81
CA ALA A 4 -30.51 42.28 9.76
C ALA A 4 -30.31 41.17 8.67
N ALA A 5 -29.69 41.55 7.56
CA ALA A 5 -29.24 40.59 6.55
C ALA A 5 -28.10 39.75 7.16
N THR A 6 -28.40 38.49 7.45
CA THR A 6 -27.39 37.47 7.77
C THR A 6 -26.56 37.24 6.52
N HIS A 7 -25.37 37.83 6.44
CA HIS A 7 -24.40 37.45 5.43
C HIS A 7 -23.99 36.01 5.70
N ALA A 8 -24.43 35.07 4.84
CA ALA A 8 -23.87 33.74 4.77
C ALA A 8 -22.38 33.89 4.47
N GLN A 9 -21.56 33.61 5.46
CA GLN A 9 -20.10 33.64 5.33
C GLN A 9 -19.73 32.59 4.25
N ALA A 10 -19.10 33.04 3.15
CA ALA A 10 -18.61 32.17 2.12
C ALA A 10 -17.75 31.07 2.78
N PRO A 11 -17.88 29.79 2.37
CA PRO A 11 -17.09 28.74 2.97
C PRO A 11 -15.61 29.10 2.87
N ALA A 12 -14.92 29.11 4.01
CA ALA A 12 -13.51 29.48 4.10
C ALA A 12 -12.71 28.72 3.04
N ALA A 13 -11.88 29.47 2.29
CA ALA A 13 -11.07 28.88 1.23
C ALA A 13 -10.18 27.76 1.82
N PHE A 14 -10.44 26.51 1.46
CA PHE A 14 -9.56 25.37 1.82
C PHE A 14 -8.61 25.12 0.63
N PRO A 15 -7.34 24.74 0.88
CA PRO A 15 -6.66 24.74 2.18
C PRO A 15 -6.16 26.14 2.59
N THR A 16 -6.17 26.45 3.89
CA THR A 16 -5.67 27.74 4.45
C THR A 16 -4.19 27.67 4.85
N LYS A 17 -3.61 26.48 4.89
CA LYS A 17 -2.22 26.16 5.22
C LYS A 17 -1.81 24.89 4.47
N PRO A 18 -0.51 24.52 4.43
CA PRO A 18 -0.09 23.29 3.77
C PRO A 18 -0.83 22.05 4.30
N VAL A 19 -1.22 21.16 3.37
CA VAL A 19 -1.80 19.86 3.70
C VAL A 19 -0.69 18.83 3.82
N ARG A 20 -0.67 18.10 4.93
CA ARG A 20 0.30 17.02 5.18
C ARG A 20 -0.27 15.69 4.75
N ILE A 21 0.42 15.01 3.86
CA ILE A 21 0.13 13.62 3.49
C ILE A 21 1.12 12.73 4.25
N ILE A 22 0.65 12.13 5.35
CA ILE A 22 1.44 11.18 6.13
C ILE A 22 1.55 9.90 5.31
N VAL A 23 2.79 9.45 5.12
CA VAL A 23 3.14 8.12 4.60
C VAL A 23 3.73 7.32 5.76
N ALA A 24 3.06 6.22 6.14
CA ALA A 24 3.40 5.46 7.33
C ALA A 24 4.66 4.56 7.18
N PHE A 25 5.43 4.75 6.11
CA PHE A 25 6.61 3.97 5.73
C PHE A 25 7.78 4.88 5.31
N PRO A 26 9.04 4.35 5.31
CA PRO A 26 10.20 5.11 4.86
C PRO A 26 10.07 5.59 3.40
N PRO A 27 10.85 6.63 3.02
CA PRO A 27 10.93 7.07 1.64
C PRO A 27 11.34 5.95 0.68
N GLY A 28 10.92 6.07 -0.60
CA GLY A 28 11.28 5.16 -1.67
C GLY A 28 10.40 3.90 -1.77
N GLY A 29 9.45 3.67 -0.85
CA GLY A 29 8.44 2.64 -0.98
C GLY A 29 7.27 3.05 -1.89
N GLY A 30 6.42 2.08 -2.28
CA GLY A 30 5.30 2.34 -3.20
C GLY A 30 4.35 3.46 -2.76
N THR A 31 4.05 3.56 -1.46
CA THR A 31 3.21 4.64 -0.91
C THR A 31 3.87 6.01 -1.05
N ASP A 32 5.18 6.10 -0.79
CA ASP A 32 5.94 7.35 -0.93
C ASP A 32 5.95 7.82 -2.40
N ILE A 33 6.16 6.88 -3.33
CA ILE A 33 6.13 7.16 -4.77
C ILE A 33 4.77 7.73 -5.17
N VAL A 34 3.66 7.09 -4.80
CA VAL A 34 2.31 7.53 -5.14
C VAL A 34 1.98 8.89 -4.51
N ALA A 35 2.34 9.10 -3.23
CA ALA A 35 2.15 10.40 -2.57
C ALA A 35 2.87 11.53 -3.30
N ARG A 36 4.12 11.30 -3.73
CA ARG A 36 4.93 12.31 -4.44
C ARG A 36 4.48 12.55 -5.87
N VAL A 37 3.75 11.64 -6.50
CA VAL A 37 3.07 11.88 -7.79
C VAL A 37 1.87 12.80 -7.59
N MET A 38 1.09 12.59 -6.52
CA MET A 38 -0.13 13.38 -6.27
C MET A 38 0.14 14.77 -5.69
N ALA A 39 1.15 14.91 -4.81
CA ALA A 39 1.35 16.13 -4.03
C ALA A 39 1.50 17.40 -4.89
N PRO A 40 2.32 17.46 -5.95
CA PRO A 40 2.41 18.64 -6.81
C PRO A 40 1.10 18.93 -7.54
N LYS A 41 0.36 17.90 -7.93
CA LYS A 41 -0.92 18.04 -8.63
C LYS A 41 -2.04 18.57 -7.72
N LEU A 42 -2.03 18.19 -6.46
CA LEU A 42 -2.89 18.78 -5.44
C LEU A 42 -2.57 20.26 -5.25
N ALA A 43 -1.28 20.63 -5.21
CA ALA A 43 -0.88 22.03 -5.09
C ALA A 43 -1.37 22.88 -6.29
N GLU A 44 -1.34 22.32 -7.52
CA GLU A 44 -1.92 22.97 -8.72
C GLU A 44 -3.43 23.20 -8.53
N VAL A 45 -4.18 22.17 -8.09
CA VAL A 45 -5.64 22.28 -7.83
C VAL A 45 -5.97 23.33 -6.75
N TRP A 46 -5.08 23.52 -5.78
CA TRP A 46 -5.26 24.45 -4.66
C TRP A 46 -4.65 25.84 -4.89
N GLY A 47 -4.35 26.21 -6.13
CA GLY A 47 -3.83 27.54 -6.46
C GLY A 47 -2.48 27.86 -5.82
N GLY A 48 -1.62 26.85 -5.63
CA GLY A 48 -0.26 26.99 -5.10
C GLY A 48 -0.12 26.61 -3.62
N GLN A 49 -1.20 26.30 -2.90
CA GLN A 49 -1.11 25.77 -1.54
C GLN A 49 -0.51 24.36 -1.56
N GLN A 50 0.53 24.16 -0.75
CA GLN A 50 1.35 22.96 -0.82
C GLN A 50 0.69 21.71 -0.22
N ALA A 51 0.90 20.56 -0.86
CA ALA A 51 0.77 19.25 -0.26
C ALA A 51 2.19 18.74 0.11
N ILE A 52 2.42 18.44 1.38
CA ILE A 52 3.72 18.02 1.91
C ILE A 52 3.66 16.52 2.24
N VAL A 53 4.52 15.72 1.63
CA VAL A 53 4.67 14.31 1.96
C VAL A 53 5.57 14.17 3.19
N GLU A 54 5.02 13.58 4.26
CA GLU A 54 5.70 13.38 5.54
C GLU A 54 5.81 11.87 5.84
N ASN A 55 7.03 11.33 5.82
CA ASN A 55 7.26 9.92 6.15
C ASN A 55 7.34 9.73 7.68
N ARG A 56 6.35 9.00 8.26
CA ARG A 56 6.31 8.60 9.68
C ARG A 56 6.32 7.09 9.80
N ALA A 57 7.48 6.51 9.58
CA ALA A 57 7.68 5.06 9.60
C ALA A 57 7.74 4.49 11.02
N GLY A 58 7.39 3.23 11.15
CA GLY A 58 7.59 2.41 12.34
C GLY A 58 6.41 1.50 12.67
N ALA A 59 6.69 0.38 13.33
CA ALA A 59 5.74 -0.65 13.74
C ALA A 59 4.75 -1.03 12.61
N SER A 60 5.27 -1.36 11.42
CA SER A 60 4.47 -1.72 10.24
C SER A 60 3.39 -0.69 9.88
N GLY A 61 3.70 0.60 10.06
CA GLY A 61 2.81 1.72 9.76
C GLY A 61 1.90 2.14 10.91
N VAL A 62 1.94 1.50 12.07
CA VAL A 62 1.12 1.87 13.24
C VAL A 62 1.41 3.29 13.70
N ILE A 63 2.69 3.71 13.74
CA ILE A 63 3.08 5.07 14.19
C ILE A 63 2.47 6.16 13.29
N GLY A 64 2.56 5.99 11.97
CA GLY A 64 1.99 6.95 11.02
C GLY A 64 0.46 6.96 11.07
N THR A 65 -0.16 5.80 11.25
CA THR A 65 -1.62 5.66 11.38
C THR A 65 -2.13 6.36 12.63
N GLU A 66 -1.46 6.18 13.78
CA GLU A 66 -1.80 6.86 15.02
C GLU A 66 -1.64 8.38 14.90
N ALA A 67 -0.53 8.83 14.30
CA ALA A 67 -0.30 10.26 14.10
C ALA A 67 -1.39 10.92 13.25
N ALA A 68 -1.90 10.23 12.23
CA ALA A 68 -3.00 10.72 11.41
C ALA A 68 -4.33 10.70 12.17
N ALA A 69 -4.65 9.60 12.86
CA ALA A 69 -5.91 9.46 13.61
C ALA A 69 -6.07 10.50 14.74
N ARG A 70 -4.94 10.90 15.36
CA ARG A 70 -4.92 11.92 16.44
C ARG A 70 -4.77 13.35 15.94
N ALA A 71 -4.67 13.56 14.62
CA ALA A 71 -4.56 14.91 14.08
C ALA A 71 -5.89 15.68 14.19
N ALA A 72 -5.82 17.02 14.07
CA ALA A 72 -7.01 17.83 14.00
C ALA A 72 -7.88 17.46 12.79
N PRO A 73 -9.22 17.37 12.94
CA PRO A 73 -10.13 16.97 11.87
C PRO A 73 -10.47 18.15 10.93
N ASP A 74 -9.47 18.99 10.64
CA ASP A 74 -9.56 20.22 9.84
C ASP A 74 -9.22 20.04 8.36
N GLY A 75 -9.02 18.79 7.93
CA GLY A 75 -8.71 18.43 6.55
C GLY A 75 -7.24 18.61 6.15
N HIS A 76 -6.37 19.16 7.00
CA HIS A 76 -4.98 19.44 6.66
C HIS A 76 -4.01 18.28 7.00
N THR A 77 -4.50 17.16 7.49
CA THR A 77 -3.69 15.95 7.71
C THR A 77 -4.40 14.74 7.11
N TRP A 78 -3.76 14.11 6.15
CA TRP A 78 -4.22 12.90 5.49
C TRP A 78 -3.24 11.77 5.77
N LEU A 79 -3.71 10.53 5.72
CA LEU A 79 -2.86 9.34 5.70
C LEU A 79 -3.03 8.64 4.37
N LEU A 80 -1.95 8.44 3.63
CA LEU A 80 -1.91 7.46 2.57
C LEU A 80 -1.54 6.10 3.18
N GLY A 81 -2.58 5.32 3.46
CA GLY A 81 -2.46 4.00 4.05
C GLY A 81 -2.46 2.89 3.02
N THR A 82 -2.15 1.69 3.50
CA THR A 82 -2.10 0.44 2.73
C THR A 82 -3.08 -0.57 3.32
N MET A 83 -3.31 -1.67 2.61
CA MET A 83 -4.01 -2.82 3.14
C MET A 83 -3.49 -3.23 4.53
N GLY A 84 -2.16 -3.25 4.72
CA GLY A 84 -1.53 -3.67 5.97
C GLY A 84 -1.97 -2.85 7.18
N ASN A 85 -1.71 -1.54 7.15
CA ASN A 85 -1.95 -0.68 8.32
C ASN A 85 -3.41 -0.21 8.46
N LEU A 86 -4.25 -0.34 7.42
CA LEU A 86 -5.68 0.02 7.50
C LEU A 86 -6.62 -1.14 7.78
N THR A 87 -6.22 -2.41 7.46
CA THR A 87 -7.14 -3.56 7.57
C THR A 87 -6.53 -4.79 8.24
N VAL A 88 -5.22 -5.02 8.12
CA VAL A 88 -4.55 -6.25 8.55
C VAL A 88 -4.03 -6.17 9.99
N ASN A 89 -3.32 -5.10 10.33
CA ASN A 89 -2.58 -4.99 11.59
C ASN A 89 -3.44 -5.22 12.84
N GLN A 90 -4.71 -4.82 12.81
CA GLN A 90 -5.65 -5.05 13.91
C GLN A 90 -5.90 -6.53 14.24
N HIS A 91 -5.58 -7.45 13.30
CA HIS A 91 -5.71 -8.90 13.49
C HIS A 91 -4.39 -9.58 13.86
N LEU A 92 -3.27 -8.87 13.75
CA LEU A 92 -1.94 -9.40 14.04
C LEU A 92 -1.37 -8.90 15.36
N TYR A 93 -1.64 -7.65 15.72
CA TYR A 93 -1.13 -7.06 16.94
C TYR A 93 -2.14 -7.16 18.07
N ALA A 94 -1.70 -7.66 19.23
CA ALA A 94 -2.57 -7.79 20.42
C ALA A 94 -3.07 -6.45 20.97
N LYS A 95 -2.32 -5.36 20.73
CA LYS A 95 -2.70 -4.00 21.14
C LYS A 95 -2.41 -3.03 20.00
N MET A 96 -3.47 -2.38 19.50
CA MET A 96 -3.38 -1.29 18.56
C MET A 96 -3.71 0.02 19.28
N PRO A 97 -2.90 1.09 19.12
CA PRO A 97 -3.16 2.40 19.76
C PRO A 97 -4.38 3.10 19.18
N VAL A 98 -4.79 2.73 17.96
CA VAL A 98 -5.94 3.26 17.23
C VAL A 98 -6.63 2.13 16.46
N ASP A 99 -7.92 2.26 16.24
CA ASP A 99 -8.71 1.42 15.35
C ASP A 99 -8.91 2.18 14.02
N PRO A 100 -8.27 1.76 12.92
CA PRO A 100 -8.36 2.49 11.65
C PRO A 100 -9.79 2.64 11.12
N GLN A 101 -10.70 1.70 11.44
CA GLN A 101 -12.09 1.76 10.98
C GLN A 101 -12.97 2.69 11.81
N ARG A 102 -12.62 2.93 13.07
CA ARG A 102 -13.32 3.82 13.98
C ARG A 102 -12.72 5.23 13.97
N ASP A 103 -11.39 5.31 13.96
CA ASP A 103 -10.64 6.54 14.23
C ASP A 103 -10.25 7.29 12.96
N LEU A 104 -10.50 6.68 11.77
CA LEU A 104 -10.25 7.28 10.46
C LEU A 104 -11.48 7.21 9.55
N THR A 105 -11.64 8.20 8.68
CA THR A 105 -12.68 8.24 7.65
C THR A 105 -12.06 8.12 6.27
N ALA A 106 -12.64 7.27 5.43
CA ALA A 106 -12.23 7.06 4.05
C ALA A 106 -12.42 8.32 3.21
N LEU A 107 -11.42 8.66 2.38
CA LEU A 107 -11.55 9.63 1.28
C LEU A 107 -11.68 8.91 -0.06
N THR A 108 -10.70 8.07 -0.41
CA THR A 108 -10.71 7.33 -1.68
C THR A 108 -9.69 6.20 -1.65
N GLN A 109 -10.01 5.08 -2.28
CA GLN A 109 -8.98 4.16 -2.76
C GLN A 109 -8.27 4.82 -3.93
N VAL A 110 -7.00 5.18 -3.73
CA VAL A 110 -6.22 5.90 -4.74
C VAL A 110 -5.82 4.97 -5.87
N VAL A 111 -5.18 3.83 -5.51
CA VAL A 111 -4.65 2.87 -6.47
C VAL A 111 -4.87 1.43 -6.04
N ALA A 112 -5.00 0.53 -7.03
CA ALA A 112 -4.73 -0.89 -6.91
C ALA A 112 -3.30 -1.13 -7.38
N VAL A 113 -2.50 -1.84 -6.57
CA VAL A 113 -1.06 -2.01 -6.81
C VAL A 113 -0.78 -3.44 -7.22
N HIS A 114 -0.13 -3.60 -8.36
CA HIS A 114 0.34 -4.90 -8.81
C HIS A 114 1.55 -5.33 -8.00
N PHE A 115 1.52 -6.55 -7.54
CA PHE A 115 2.60 -7.16 -6.77
C PHE A 115 3.31 -8.23 -7.60
N VAL A 116 4.60 -8.38 -7.35
CA VAL A 116 5.48 -9.32 -8.05
C VAL A 116 6.41 -10.01 -7.05
N MET A 117 6.64 -11.29 -7.24
CA MET A 117 7.69 -12.03 -6.57
C MET A 117 8.98 -11.80 -7.34
N VAL A 118 9.94 -11.14 -6.72
CA VAL A 118 11.27 -10.89 -7.32
C VAL A 118 12.36 -11.51 -6.48
N ALA A 119 13.39 -11.99 -7.14
CA ALA A 119 14.54 -12.61 -6.52
C ALA A 119 15.86 -11.95 -6.95
N HIS A 120 16.84 -11.96 -6.08
CA HIS A 120 18.21 -11.62 -6.42
C HIS A 120 18.75 -12.64 -7.43
N PRO A 121 19.56 -12.27 -8.44
CA PRO A 121 20.08 -13.19 -9.46
C PRO A 121 20.91 -14.36 -8.93
N SER A 122 21.48 -14.26 -7.72
CA SER A 122 22.21 -15.35 -7.08
C SER A 122 21.33 -16.50 -6.58
N LEU A 123 20.00 -16.30 -6.45
CA LEU A 123 19.09 -17.38 -6.10
C LEU A 123 18.99 -18.36 -7.29
N PRO A 124 19.31 -19.66 -7.12
CA PRO A 124 19.26 -20.63 -8.21
C PRO A 124 17.82 -21.12 -8.46
N ALA A 125 16.88 -20.16 -8.67
CA ALA A 125 15.50 -20.40 -9.06
C ALA A 125 15.06 -19.27 -10.02
N ARG A 126 14.50 -19.65 -11.16
CA ARG A 126 14.07 -18.73 -12.23
C ARG A 126 12.55 -18.62 -12.36
N ASN A 127 11.82 -19.45 -11.63
CA ASN A 127 10.36 -19.49 -11.61
C ASN A 127 9.86 -20.09 -10.29
N VAL A 128 8.54 -20.05 -10.07
CA VAL A 128 7.92 -20.53 -8.82
C VAL A 128 8.14 -22.02 -8.59
N LYS A 129 8.11 -22.85 -9.65
CA LYS A 129 8.31 -24.30 -9.50
C LYS A 129 9.71 -24.63 -8.99
N GLU A 130 10.72 -23.94 -9.54
CA GLU A 130 12.11 -24.09 -9.09
C GLU A 130 12.31 -23.56 -7.66
N LEU A 131 11.67 -22.45 -7.31
CA LEU A 131 11.69 -21.92 -5.95
C LEU A 131 11.08 -22.93 -4.95
N ILE A 132 9.91 -23.50 -5.28
CA ILE A 132 9.26 -24.51 -4.45
C ILE A 132 10.13 -25.75 -4.28
N ALA A 133 10.73 -26.25 -5.37
CA ALA A 133 11.63 -27.40 -5.33
C ALA A 133 12.86 -27.11 -4.46
N LEU A 134 13.46 -25.94 -4.61
CA LEU A 134 14.61 -25.50 -3.83
C LEU A 134 14.27 -25.36 -2.33
N ALA A 135 13.12 -24.77 -2.02
CA ALA A 135 12.65 -24.58 -0.63
C ALA A 135 12.35 -25.93 0.05
N ARG A 136 11.81 -26.91 -0.69
CA ARG A 136 11.60 -28.27 -0.18
C ARG A 136 12.91 -29.01 0.09
N ALA A 137 13.92 -28.80 -0.76
CA ALA A 137 15.25 -29.38 -0.59
C ALA A 137 16.05 -28.72 0.56
N ARG A 138 15.74 -27.48 0.89
CA ARG A 138 16.44 -26.66 1.90
C ARG A 138 15.45 -25.89 2.79
N PRO A 139 14.65 -26.58 3.63
CA PRO A 139 13.65 -25.94 4.47
C PRO A 139 14.26 -24.87 5.37
N GLY A 140 13.66 -23.67 5.41
CA GLY A 140 14.09 -22.53 6.24
C GLY A 140 15.40 -21.86 5.82
N GLN A 141 16.11 -22.34 4.78
CA GLN A 141 17.39 -21.76 4.36
C GLN A 141 17.26 -20.65 3.31
N ILE A 142 16.12 -20.58 2.63
CA ILE A 142 15.81 -19.49 1.70
C ILE A 142 15.07 -18.42 2.49
N ASN A 143 15.60 -17.21 2.47
CA ASN A 143 14.97 -16.08 3.14
C ASN A 143 14.19 -15.20 2.17
N TYR A 144 13.14 -14.57 2.67
CA TYR A 144 12.44 -13.50 1.96
C TYR A 144 12.29 -12.27 2.85
N SER A 145 12.41 -11.10 2.25
CA SER A 145 12.22 -9.82 2.94
C SER A 145 10.78 -9.31 2.82
N SER A 146 10.39 -8.47 3.79
CA SER A 146 9.12 -7.77 3.75
C SER A 146 9.24 -6.33 4.27
N SER A 147 8.20 -5.53 4.07
CA SER A 147 8.09 -4.19 4.64
C SER A 147 7.76 -4.17 6.14
N GLY A 148 7.76 -5.32 6.78
CA GLY A 148 7.43 -5.57 8.18
C GLY A 148 6.25 -6.51 8.35
N PRO A 149 6.04 -7.04 9.57
CA PRO A 149 4.92 -7.95 9.87
C PRO A 149 3.58 -7.34 9.50
N GLY A 150 2.69 -8.12 8.88
CA GLY A 150 1.36 -7.67 8.43
C GLY A 150 1.35 -6.85 7.15
N GLY A 151 2.49 -6.46 6.61
CA GLY A 151 2.57 -5.85 5.29
C GLY A 151 2.23 -6.85 4.17
N ALA A 152 1.77 -6.35 3.01
CA ALA A 152 1.45 -7.21 1.88
C ALA A 152 2.62 -8.13 1.45
N PRO A 153 3.90 -7.70 1.47
CA PRO A 153 5.02 -8.59 1.22
C PRO A 153 5.12 -9.77 2.19
N HIS A 154 4.88 -9.54 3.49
CA HIS A 154 4.84 -10.63 4.49
C HIS A 154 3.70 -11.60 4.20
N LEU A 155 2.49 -11.06 4.00
CA LEU A 155 1.30 -11.87 3.71
C LEU A 155 1.47 -12.71 2.43
N GLY A 156 2.13 -12.16 1.41
CA GLY A 156 2.44 -12.88 0.16
C GLY A 156 3.36 -14.07 0.39
N GLY A 157 4.40 -13.89 1.19
CA GLY A 157 5.33 -14.97 1.58
C GLY A 157 4.63 -16.05 2.38
N GLU A 158 3.91 -15.68 3.44
CA GLU A 158 3.19 -16.63 4.30
C GLU A 158 2.07 -17.38 3.55
N LEU A 159 1.37 -16.71 2.64
CA LEU A 159 0.37 -17.35 1.78
C LEU A 159 1.04 -18.41 0.88
N LEU A 160 2.19 -18.10 0.27
CA LEU A 160 2.92 -19.06 -0.55
C LEU A 160 3.41 -20.23 0.29
N LYS A 161 3.99 -19.99 1.46
CA LYS A 161 4.43 -21.04 2.41
C LYS A 161 3.28 -22.01 2.72
N SER A 162 2.14 -21.45 3.11
CA SER A 162 0.94 -22.22 3.46
C SER A 162 0.39 -23.04 2.30
N MET A 163 0.24 -22.41 1.10
CA MET A 163 -0.40 -23.07 -0.05
C MET A 163 0.51 -24.08 -0.75
N ALA A 164 1.83 -23.84 -0.79
CA ALA A 164 2.79 -24.72 -1.44
C ALA A 164 3.41 -25.77 -0.50
N GLY A 165 3.16 -25.68 0.82
CA GLY A 165 3.74 -26.56 1.82
C GLY A 165 5.27 -26.46 1.85
N ILE A 166 5.81 -25.23 1.90
CA ILE A 166 7.26 -24.95 1.94
C ILE A 166 7.59 -24.08 3.15
N ASP A 167 8.87 -24.08 3.52
CA ASP A 167 9.38 -23.21 4.57
C ASP A 167 10.39 -22.20 4.00
N LEU A 168 10.12 -20.92 4.26
CA LEU A 168 10.97 -19.76 3.93
C LEU A 168 11.19 -18.94 5.19
N ALA A 169 12.42 -18.48 5.44
CA ALA A 169 12.74 -17.63 6.57
C ALA A 169 12.29 -16.18 6.28
N HIS A 170 11.43 -15.62 7.12
CA HIS A 170 11.01 -14.23 7.00
C HIS A 170 12.02 -13.27 7.61
N ILE A 171 12.42 -12.23 6.88
CA ILE A 171 13.30 -11.14 7.34
C ILE A 171 12.51 -9.83 7.27
N PRO A 172 11.98 -9.34 8.40
CA PRO A 172 11.20 -8.10 8.44
C PRO A 172 12.08 -6.85 8.39
N TYR A 173 11.67 -5.87 7.59
CA TYR A 173 12.26 -4.53 7.51
C TYR A 173 11.27 -3.45 7.96
N LYS A 174 11.77 -2.24 8.18
CA LYS A 174 10.93 -1.08 8.53
C LYS A 174 10.28 -0.42 7.29
N GLY A 175 10.05 -1.18 6.23
CA GLY A 175 9.46 -0.74 4.95
C GLY A 175 10.14 -1.34 3.74
N SER A 176 9.54 -1.21 2.56
CA SER A 176 10.06 -1.79 1.31
C SER A 176 11.38 -1.14 0.86
N GLY A 177 11.62 0.15 1.11
CA GLY A 177 12.87 0.82 0.74
C GLY A 177 14.12 0.09 1.27
N PRO A 178 14.30 -0.04 2.60
CA PRO A 178 15.40 -0.81 3.18
C PRO A 178 15.44 -2.28 2.73
N SER A 179 14.29 -2.93 2.59
CA SER A 179 14.17 -4.30 2.09
C SER A 179 14.78 -4.45 0.70
N PHE A 180 14.48 -3.53 -0.23
CA PHE A 180 15.05 -3.55 -1.58
C PHE A 180 16.55 -3.25 -1.60
N THR A 181 17.06 -2.43 -0.70
CA THR A 181 18.51 -2.19 -0.58
C THR A 181 19.26 -3.49 -0.32
N ASP A 182 18.78 -4.27 0.65
CA ASP A 182 19.39 -5.55 1.00
C ASP A 182 19.14 -6.65 -0.04
N LEU A 183 17.97 -6.64 -0.70
CA LEU A 183 17.68 -7.54 -1.81
C LEU A 183 18.64 -7.29 -2.99
N LEU A 184 18.86 -6.04 -3.37
CA LEU A 184 19.79 -5.65 -4.43
C LEU A 184 21.24 -5.97 -4.08
N GLY A 185 21.58 -5.94 -2.78
CA GLY A 185 22.88 -6.32 -2.24
C GLY A 185 23.06 -7.83 -2.04
N GLY A 186 22.02 -8.65 -2.33
CA GLY A 186 22.06 -10.10 -2.17
C GLY A 186 22.05 -10.58 -0.71
N GLN A 187 21.75 -9.70 0.27
CA GLN A 187 21.64 -10.06 1.69
C GLN A 187 20.37 -10.87 1.97
N VAL A 188 19.34 -10.67 1.16
CA VAL A 188 18.11 -11.47 1.15
C VAL A 188 17.86 -12.03 -0.25
N SER A 189 17.20 -13.18 -0.30
CA SER A 189 17.07 -13.97 -1.54
C SER A 189 15.94 -13.48 -2.45
N LEU A 190 14.79 -13.12 -1.87
CA LEU A 190 13.60 -12.71 -2.62
C LEU A 190 12.69 -11.80 -1.78
N THR A 191 11.72 -11.17 -2.45
CA THR A 191 10.62 -10.44 -1.83
C THR A 191 9.33 -10.56 -2.65
N PHE A 192 8.19 -10.29 -2.01
CA PHE A 192 6.84 -10.25 -2.60
C PHE A 192 6.36 -8.79 -2.54
N ASP A 193 6.79 -7.93 -3.44
CA ASP A 193 6.56 -6.50 -3.26
C ASP A 193 5.93 -5.82 -4.49
N SER A 194 5.69 -4.52 -4.39
CA SER A 194 5.01 -3.75 -5.42
C SER A 194 5.83 -3.65 -6.70
N LEU A 195 5.15 -3.78 -7.83
CA LEU A 195 5.74 -3.55 -9.14
C LEU A 195 6.22 -2.10 -9.29
N LEU A 196 5.56 -1.13 -8.60
CA LEU A 196 5.99 0.27 -8.51
C LEU A 196 7.48 0.40 -8.15
N GLN A 197 7.96 -0.42 -7.23
CA GLN A 197 9.33 -0.37 -6.75
C GLN A 197 10.24 -1.35 -7.50
N ALA A 198 9.74 -2.53 -7.86
CA ALA A 198 10.52 -3.60 -8.46
C ALA A 198 10.84 -3.38 -9.95
N LEU A 199 9.92 -2.76 -10.70
CA LEU A 199 9.98 -2.67 -12.16
C LEU A 199 11.28 -2.05 -12.72
N PRO A 200 11.82 -0.96 -12.16
CA PRO A 200 13.09 -0.39 -12.65
C PRO A 200 14.24 -1.40 -12.57
N TYR A 201 14.30 -2.19 -11.52
CA TYR A 201 15.38 -3.18 -11.30
C TYR A 201 15.20 -4.44 -12.16
N ILE A 202 13.96 -4.83 -12.42
CA ILE A 202 13.64 -5.93 -13.35
C ILE A 202 14.06 -5.55 -14.77
N LYS A 203 13.71 -4.32 -15.22
CA LYS A 203 14.04 -3.84 -16.57
C LYS A 203 15.54 -3.79 -16.87
N VAL A 204 16.37 -3.55 -15.86
CA VAL A 204 17.85 -3.53 -16.01
C VAL A 204 18.52 -4.83 -15.57
N GLY A 205 17.75 -5.90 -15.32
CA GLY A 205 18.28 -7.24 -14.99
C GLY A 205 18.92 -7.35 -13.61
N LYS A 206 18.72 -6.38 -12.71
CA LYS A 206 19.22 -6.47 -11.34
C LYS A 206 18.38 -7.36 -10.44
N LEU A 207 17.13 -7.62 -10.81
CA LEU A 207 16.24 -8.58 -10.16
C LEU A 207 15.54 -9.46 -11.18
N ASN A 208 15.30 -10.72 -10.83
CA ASN A 208 14.52 -11.66 -11.62
C ASN A 208 13.06 -11.63 -11.16
N ALA A 209 12.11 -11.37 -12.05
CA ALA A 209 10.70 -11.52 -11.79
C ALA A 209 10.32 -13.01 -11.89
N LEU A 210 9.92 -13.64 -10.79
CA LEU A 210 9.54 -15.06 -10.76
C LEU A 210 8.07 -15.27 -11.09
N ALA A 211 7.17 -14.41 -10.55
CA ALA A 211 5.73 -14.43 -10.83
C ALA A 211 5.04 -13.15 -10.42
N VAL A 212 3.92 -12.83 -11.06
CA VAL A 212 2.97 -11.80 -10.61
C VAL A 212 2.04 -12.42 -9.56
N LEU A 213 1.70 -11.65 -8.52
CA LEU A 213 0.92 -12.17 -7.38
C LEU A 213 -0.60 -12.02 -7.55
N GLY A 214 -1.04 -11.19 -8.50
CA GLY A 214 -2.45 -10.98 -8.80
C GLY A 214 -3.08 -12.10 -9.63
N PRO A 215 -4.41 -12.00 -9.89
CA PRO A 215 -5.16 -13.04 -10.61
C PRO A 215 -4.84 -13.06 -12.12
N LYS A 216 -4.20 -12.00 -12.64
CA LYS A 216 -3.83 -11.87 -14.06
C LYS A 216 -2.39 -11.39 -14.18
N ARG A 217 -1.75 -11.69 -15.32
CA ARG A 217 -0.42 -11.16 -15.65
C ARG A 217 -0.47 -9.63 -15.76
N SER A 218 0.63 -8.98 -15.42
CA SER A 218 0.78 -7.54 -15.63
C SER A 218 1.07 -7.23 -17.10
N THR A 219 0.45 -6.19 -17.65
CA THR A 219 0.78 -5.66 -18.99
C THR A 219 2.23 -5.15 -19.09
N LEU A 220 2.84 -4.79 -17.97
CA LEU A 220 4.24 -4.38 -17.88
C LEU A 220 5.22 -5.57 -17.82
N LEU A 221 4.73 -6.77 -17.51
CA LEU A 221 5.48 -8.03 -17.44
C LEU A 221 4.68 -9.16 -18.12
N PRO A 222 4.35 -9.06 -19.42
CA PRO A 222 3.44 -10.00 -20.07
C PRO A 222 3.98 -11.44 -20.15
N GLN A 223 5.30 -11.61 -20.09
CA GLN A 223 5.95 -12.93 -20.09
C GLN A 223 6.04 -13.55 -18.69
N THR A 224 5.84 -12.77 -17.62
CA THR A 224 5.90 -13.28 -16.24
C THR A 224 4.54 -13.88 -15.86
N PRO A 225 4.45 -15.18 -15.58
CA PRO A 225 3.19 -15.83 -15.21
C PRO A 225 2.72 -15.37 -13.83
N THR A 226 1.46 -15.65 -13.51
CA THR A 226 0.99 -15.52 -12.13
C THR A 226 1.49 -16.70 -11.28
N VAL A 227 1.46 -16.54 -9.95
CA VAL A 227 1.77 -17.66 -9.03
C VAL A 227 0.78 -18.80 -9.23
N ALA A 228 -0.50 -18.48 -9.47
CA ALA A 228 -1.53 -19.49 -9.76
C ALA A 228 -1.24 -20.28 -11.04
N GLU A 229 -0.86 -19.62 -12.14
CA GLU A 229 -0.42 -20.27 -13.40
C GLU A 229 0.85 -21.11 -13.21
N SER A 230 1.65 -20.76 -12.22
CA SER A 230 2.94 -21.42 -11.94
C SER A 230 2.85 -22.66 -11.04
N GLY A 231 1.64 -23.15 -10.75
CA GLY A 231 1.42 -24.40 -10.03
C GLY A 231 0.95 -24.25 -8.58
N VAL A 232 0.49 -23.04 -8.17
CA VAL A 232 -0.15 -22.80 -6.87
C VAL A 232 -1.57 -22.24 -7.13
N PRO A 233 -2.52 -23.08 -7.57
CA PRO A 233 -3.85 -22.64 -7.96
C PRO A 233 -4.57 -21.98 -6.77
N GLY A 234 -5.27 -20.86 -7.04
CA GLY A 234 -5.96 -20.08 -6.02
C GLY A 234 -5.07 -19.10 -5.25
N TYR A 235 -3.77 -19.07 -5.48
CA TYR A 235 -2.92 -18.00 -4.94
C TYR A 235 -3.28 -16.66 -5.58
N GLU A 236 -3.65 -15.70 -4.75
CA GLU A 236 -3.92 -14.33 -5.18
C GLU A 236 -3.59 -13.34 -4.06
N LEU A 237 -2.71 -12.41 -4.36
CA LEU A 237 -2.44 -11.24 -3.53
C LEU A 237 -2.55 -9.98 -4.38
N THR A 238 -3.48 -9.12 -4.03
CA THR A 238 -3.59 -7.75 -4.52
C THR A 238 -3.37 -6.79 -3.36
N ASN A 239 -2.73 -5.67 -3.61
CA ASN A 239 -2.58 -4.61 -2.62
C ASN A 239 -3.21 -3.32 -3.15
N TRP A 240 -3.45 -2.39 -2.23
CA TRP A 240 -4.03 -1.11 -2.57
C TRP A 240 -3.53 -0.03 -1.60
N PHE A 241 -3.55 1.21 -2.09
CA PHE A 241 -3.31 2.38 -1.25
C PHE A 241 -4.54 3.28 -1.28
N GLY A 242 -4.87 3.83 -0.12
CA GLY A 242 -6.01 4.72 0.01
C GLY A 242 -5.74 5.87 0.96
N LEU A 243 -6.40 6.98 0.69
CA LEU A 243 -6.36 8.16 1.52
C LEU A 243 -7.49 8.14 2.53
N VAL A 244 -7.12 8.43 3.78
CA VAL A 244 -8.03 8.56 4.91
C VAL A 244 -7.69 9.82 5.71
N VAL A 245 -8.65 10.32 6.49
CA VAL A 245 -8.54 11.49 7.38
C VAL A 245 -9.05 11.14 8.77
N PRO A 246 -8.82 11.97 9.83
CA PRO A 246 -9.41 11.75 11.15
C PRO A 246 -10.93 11.57 11.10
N ALA A 247 -11.48 10.67 11.91
CA ALA A 247 -12.90 10.28 11.86
C ALA A 247 -13.88 11.43 12.08
N SER A 248 -13.49 12.44 12.89
CA SER A 248 -14.32 13.62 13.18
C SER A 248 -14.29 14.70 12.09
N THR A 249 -13.66 14.45 10.94
CA THR A 249 -13.63 15.41 9.81
C THR A 249 -15.05 15.64 9.29
N PRO A 250 -15.49 16.92 9.15
CA PRO A 250 -16.85 17.25 8.70
C PRO A 250 -17.16 16.66 7.31
N ARG A 251 -18.40 16.18 7.11
CA ARG A 251 -18.83 15.57 5.84
C ARG A 251 -18.68 16.49 4.63
N GLU A 252 -18.99 17.77 4.77
CA GLU A 252 -18.83 18.76 3.70
C GLU A 252 -17.37 18.92 3.29
N LEU A 253 -16.47 18.88 4.28
CA LEU A 253 -15.03 18.90 4.01
C LEU A 253 -14.57 17.62 3.32
N ILE A 254 -15.03 16.44 3.74
CA ILE A 254 -14.75 15.17 3.08
C ILE A 254 -15.18 15.22 1.60
N ALA A 255 -16.38 15.71 1.31
CA ALA A 255 -16.88 15.84 -0.06
C ALA A 255 -15.97 16.76 -0.91
N ARG A 256 -15.51 17.87 -0.33
CA ARG A 256 -14.58 18.78 -0.98
C ARG A 256 -13.22 18.12 -1.25
N LEU A 257 -12.62 17.49 -0.23
CA LEU A 257 -11.32 16.81 -0.34
C LEU A 257 -11.37 15.70 -1.41
N TYR A 258 -12.45 14.92 -1.42
CA TYR A 258 -12.69 13.91 -2.45
C TYR A 258 -12.82 14.53 -3.85
N GLY A 259 -13.54 15.66 -3.97
CA GLY A 259 -13.66 16.37 -5.25
C GLY A 259 -12.32 16.86 -5.79
N ASP A 260 -11.44 17.37 -4.93
CA ASP A 260 -10.10 17.82 -5.32
C ASP A 260 -9.19 16.63 -5.69
N LEU A 261 -9.25 15.53 -4.93
CA LEU A 261 -8.55 14.28 -5.27
C LEU A 261 -9.01 13.68 -6.59
N SER A 262 -10.33 13.68 -6.83
CA SER A 262 -10.90 13.16 -8.08
C SER A 262 -10.40 13.92 -9.31
N LYS A 263 -10.24 15.25 -9.21
CA LYS A 263 -9.65 16.06 -10.27
C LYS A 263 -8.20 15.65 -10.56
N VAL A 264 -7.40 15.42 -9.51
CA VAL A 264 -6.00 14.98 -9.65
C VAL A 264 -5.93 13.59 -10.27
N LEU A 265 -6.73 12.63 -9.75
CA LEU A 265 -6.70 11.24 -10.22
C LEU A 265 -7.29 11.07 -11.65
N ALA A 266 -8.08 12.04 -12.12
CA ALA A 266 -8.60 12.07 -13.49
C ALA A 266 -7.58 12.60 -14.52
N GLN A 267 -6.51 13.29 -14.09
CA GLN A 267 -5.50 13.81 -15.01
C GLN A 267 -4.78 12.67 -15.73
N SER A 268 -4.63 12.79 -17.04
CA SER A 268 -4.00 11.74 -17.87
C SER A 268 -2.55 11.50 -17.48
N ASP A 269 -1.78 12.56 -17.25
CA ASP A 269 -0.37 12.46 -16.85
C ASP A 269 -0.18 11.77 -15.49
N VAL A 270 -1.09 11.96 -14.51
CA VAL A 270 -1.12 11.22 -13.25
C VAL A 270 -1.42 9.74 -13.48
N ARG A 271 -2.46 9.44 -14.27
CA ARG A 271 -2.87 8.07 -14.59
C ARG A 271 -1.76 7.31 -15.32
N ASP A 272 -1.24 7.92 -16.39
CA ASP A 272 -0.18 7.33 -17.21
C ASP A 272 1.08 7.10 -16.37
N ARG A 273 1.43 8.06 -15.50
CA ARG A 273 2.57 7.93 -14.61
C ARG A 273 2.39 6.76 -13.63
N ILE A 274 1.23 6.63 -12.99
CA ILE A 274 0.93 5.54 -12.05
C ILE A 274 0.90 4.20 -12.78
N GLN A 275 0.24 4.11 -13.95
CA GLN A 275 0.16 2.88 -14.74
C GLN A 275 1.54 2.43 -15.23
N SER A 276 2.38 3.37 -15.71
CA SER A 276 3.74 3.05 -16.16
C SER A 276 4.64 2.47 -15.07
N MET A 277 4.25 2.64 -13.82
CA MET A 277 4.96 2.11 -12.66
C MET A 277 4.34 0.80 -12.12
N GLY A 278 3.19 0.36 -12.64
CA GLY A 278 2.57 -0.92 -12.24
C GLY A 278 1.51 -0.82 -11.14
N ALA A 279 0.72 0.24 -11.20
CA ALA A 279 -0.50 0.39 -10.41
C ALA A 279 -1.63 0.95 -11.27
N ASP A 280 -2.87 0.64 -10.93
CA ASP A 280 -4.06 1.19 -11.59
C ASP A 280 -4.71 2.23 -10.68
N VAL A 281 -5.03 3.40 -11.25
CA VAL A 281 -5.80 4.43 -10.54
C VAL A 281 -7.24 3.94 -10.37
N VAL A 282 -7.74 3.97 -9.14
CA VAL A 282 -9.12 3.56 -8.80
C VAL A 282 -10.02 4.77 -8.61
N GLY A 283 -9.69 5.67 -7.69
CA GLY A 283 -10.46 6.90 -7.45
C GLY A 283 -11.90 6.65 -6.96
N SER A 284 -12.11 5.63 -6.13
CA SER A 284 -13.45 5.26 -5.62
C SER A 284 -14.06 6.37 -4.74
N SER A 285 -15.40 6.39 -4.62
CA SER A 285 -16.05 7.30 -3.66
C SER A 285 -15.68 6.96 -2.21
N PRO A 286 -15.84 7.91 -1.26
CA PRO A 286 -15.61 7.65 0.16
C PRO A 286 -16.40 6.45 0.69
N GLU A 287 -17.66 6.32 0.29
CA GLU A 287 -18.56 5.23 0.70
C GLU A 287 -18.10 3.88 0.13
N GLN A 288 -17.71 3.86 -1.16
CA GLN A 288 -17.17 2.66 -1.81
C GLN A 288 -15.88 2.22 -1.14
N PHE A 289 -14.96 3.16 -0.85
CA PHE A 289 -13.72 2.83 -0.18
C PHE A 289 -13.92 2.35 1.25
N ALA A 290 -14.83 2.99 2.01
CA ALA A 290 -15.19 2.52 3.35
C ALA A 290 -15.77 1.09 3.33
N ALA A 291 -16.66 0.78 2.38
CA ALA A 291 -17.21 -0.56 2.20
C ALA A 291 -16.12 -1.57 1.82
N PHE A 292 -15.22 -1.19 0.93
CA PHE A 292 -14.08 -2.01 0.50
C PHE A 292 -13.14 -2.32 1.68
N MET A 293 -12.75 -1.32 2.50
CA MET A 293 -11.92 -1.54 3.69
C MET A 293 -12.56 -2.52 4.68
N ARG A 294 -13.89 -2.42 4.92
CA ARG A 294 -14.60 -3.38 5.78
C ARG A 294 -14.55 -4.81 5.23
N ALA A 295 -14.76 -4.96 3.92
CA ALA A 295 -14.68 -6.27 3.27
C ALA A 295 -13.27 -6.87 3.33
N GLU A 296 -12.24 -6.06 3.05
CA GLU A 296 -10.83 -6.47 3.17
C GLU A 296 -10.47 -6.87 4.61
N THR A 297 -10.92 -6.10 5.61
CA THR A 297 -10.70 -6.45 7.03
C THR A 297 -11.27 -7.83 7.37
N ALA A 298 -12.52 -8.10 6.94
CA ALA A 298 -13.17 -9.38 7.19
C ALA A 298 -12.49 -10.54 6.43
N LYS A 299 -12.03 -10.30 5.20
CA LYS A 299 -11.27 -11.25 4.38
C LYS A 299 -9.96 -11.62 5.08
N TRP A 300 -9.15 -10.61 5.44
CA TRP A 300 -7.83 -10.84 6.03
C TRP A 300 -7.89 -11.44 7.43
N ALA A 301 -8.92 -11.14 8.24
CA ALA A 301 -9.17 -11.84 9.50
C ALA A 301 -9.25 -13.36 9.31
N LYS A 302 -9.98 -13.81 8.27
CA LYS A 302 -10.10 -15.24 7.94
C LYS A 302 -8.76 -15.83 7.44
N VAL A 303 -8.09 -15.16 6.51
CA VAL A 303 -6.81 -15.62 5.94
C VAL A 303 -5.74 -15.76 7.02
N ILE A 304 -5.59 -14.73 7.87
CA ILE A 304 -4.62 -14.73 8.97
C ILE A 304 -4.86 -15.91 9.92
N LYS A 305 -6.11 -16.15 10.28
CA LYS A 305 -6.48 -17.26 11.16
C LYS A 305 -6.22 -18.62 10.49
N GLN A 306 -6.60 -18.80 9.22
CA GLN A 306 -6.45 -20.07 8.51
C GLN A 306 -4.99 -20.41 8.21
N ALA A 307 -4.19 -19.42 7.82
CA ALA A 307 -2.78 -19.59 7.53
C ALA A 307 -1.88 -19.48 8.78
N ASN A 308 -2.48 -19.28 9.97
CA ASN A 308 -1.77 -19.09 11.26
C ASN A 308 -0.66 -18.01 11.18
N ILE A 309 -0.94 -16.92 10.43
CA ILE A 309 0.01 -15.81 10.26
C ILE A 309 0.10 -15.05 11.59
N ARG A 310 1.31 -14.77 12.05
CA ARG A 310 1.59 -14.03 13.30
C ARG A 310 2.46 -12.82 13.03
N ALA A 311 2.28 -11.77 13.83
CA ALA A 311 3.31 -10.77 13.99
C ALA A 311 4.40 -11.38 14.88
N GLU A 312 5.63 -11.46 14.36
CA GLU A 312 6.80 -11.91 15.13
C GLU A 312 7.15 -10.87 16.21
#